data_b725da2bd2cfb260b1aa5195b60e1912
#
_entry.id   b725da2bd2cfb260b1aa5195b60e1912
#
_cell.length_a   1.000
_cell.length_b   1.000
_cell.length_c   1.000
_cell.angle_alpha   90.00
_cell.angle_beta   90.00
_cell.angle_gamma   90.00
#
_symmetry.space_group_name_H-M   'P 1'
#
loop_
_entity.id
_entity.type
_entity.pdbx_description
1 polymer ?
#
loop_
_entity_poly.entity_id
_entity_poly.type
_entity_poly.pdbx_seq_one_letter_code
_entity_poly.pdbx_strand_id
1 'polypeptide(L)'
;SFWRENKVWKYILNKSEFVPYTNTLNKKLLGCSHLNSYDLKKLDIELGEFTADKLLNFIKKNAIKPTLISTHGHTVLHNPSEKITLQIGNPLVINYKTKIDVISNFRELDVLMGGQGAPLVPYGDKELFGEYDYCINIGGIANVSKLYSNELSAYDICLSLIHISEPTRLRS
;
A
#
# COMPACT_ATOMS: atom_id res chain seq x y z
N SER A 1 -4.79 -10.25 12.55
CA SER A 1 -6.21 -10.38 12.93
C SER A 1 -6.72 -9.05 13.44
N PHE A 2 -7.94 -8.68 13.04
CA PHE A 2 -8.64 -7.47 13.50
C PHE A 2 -10.00 -7.90 14.07
N TRP A 3 -10.44 -7.22 15.13
CA TRP A 3 -11.78 -7.37 15.68
C TRP A 3 -12.23 -6.07 16.36
N ARG A 4 -13.51 -5.95 16.66
CA ARG A 4 -14.08 -4.78 17.31
C ARG A 4 -14.60 -5.16 18.67
N GLU A 5 -14.15 -4.47 19.72
CA GLU A 5 -14.57 -4.65 21.09
C GLU A 5 -14.98 -3.29 21.67
N ASN A 6 -16.20 -3.17 22.22
CA ASN A 6 -16.74 -1.94 22.75
C ASN A 6 -16.62 -0.73 21.79
N LYS A 7 -16.88 -0.96 20.50
CA LYS A 7 -16.73 0.03 19.41
C LYS A 7 -15.29 0.46 19.10
N VAL A 8 -14.29 -0.11 19.76
CA VAL A 8 -12.86 0.15 19.51
C VAL A 8 -12.26 -0.99 18.68
N TRP A 9 -11.50 -0.64 17.67
CA TRP A 9 -10.77 -1.62 16.88
C TRP A 9 -9.56 -2.13 17.64
N LYS A 10 -9.37 -3.44 17.60
CA LYS A 10 -8.23 -4.16 18.15
C LYS A 10 -7.55 -4.94 17.05
N TYR A 11 -6.25 -5.16 17.19
CA TYR A 11 -5.51 -5.95 16.23
C TYR A 11 -4.40 -6.77 16.86
N ILE A 12 -4.01 -7.85 16.20
CA ILE A 12 -2.81 -8.63 16.49
C ILE A 12 -2.06 -8.88 15.19
N LEU A 13 -0.79 -8.49 15.14
CA LEU A 13 0.11 -8.88 14.07
C LEU A 13 0.63 -10.30 14.33
N ASN A 14 0.02 -11.28 13.68
CA ASN A 14 0.35 -12.70 13.90
C ASN A 14 1.65 -13.11 13.21
N LYS A 15 1.77 -12.79 11.93
CA LYS A 15 2.89 -13.17 11.06
C LYS A 15 3.19 -12.06 10.06
N SER A 16 4.46 -11.88 9.74
CA SER A 16 4.92 -11.01 8.67
C SER A 16 6.06 -11.66 7.90
N GLU A 17 6.20 -11.29 6.64
CA GLU A 17 7.30 -11.75 5.78
C GLU A 17 7.62 -10.63 4.77
N PHE A 18 8.90 -10.34 4.60
CA PHE A 18 9.38 -9.48 3.54
C PHE A 18 9.71 -10.32 2.31
N VAL A 19 9.09 -9.97 1.17
CA VAL A 19 9.29 -10.68 -0.10
C VAL A 19 9.79 -9.69 -1.14
N PRO A 20 11.06 -9.74 -1.54
CA PRO A 20 11.59 -8.87 -2.57
C PRO A 20 11.01 -9.24 -3.95
N TYR A 21 10.84 -8.24 -4.81
CA TYR A 21 10.59 -8.47 -6.22
C TYR A 21 11.80 -9.14 -6.89
N THR A 22 11.55 -9.92 -7.93
CA THR A 22 12.66 -10.37 -8.81
C THR A 22 13.28 -9.17 -9.52
N ASN A 23 14.56 -9.25 -9.87
CA ASN A 23 15.24 -8.16 -10.59
C ASN A 23 14.50 -7.77 -11.87
N THR A 24 13.92 -8.75 -12.57
CA THR A 24 13.15 -8.51 -13.80
C THR A 24 11.86 -7.75 -13.52
N LEU A 25 11.08 -8.17 -12.53
CA LEU A 25 9.83 -7.50 -12.16
C LEU A 25 10.10 -6.09 -11.63
N ASN A 26 11.12 -5.93 -10.80
CA ASN A 26 11.51 -4.62 -10.27
C ASN A 26 11.85 -3.61 -11.38
N LYS A 27 12.65 -4.03 -12.38
CA LYS A 27 12.95 -3.17 -13.55
C LYS A 27 11.70 -2.78 -14.33
N LYS A 28 10.75 -3.70 -14.53
CA LYS A 28 9.48 -3.42 -15.20
C LYS A 28 8.64 -2.41 -14.40
N LEU A 29 8.56 -2.56 -13.09
CA LEU A 29 7.82 -1.65 -12.21
C LEU A 29 8.42 -0.25 -12.19
N LEU A 30 9.75 -0.12 -12.18
CA LEU A 30 10.41 1.20 -12.23
C LEU A 30 10.15 1.97 -13.54
N GLY A 31 9.91 1.27 -14.64
CA GLY A 31 9.62 1.88 -15.95
C GLY A 31 8.14 1.89 -16.35
N CYS A 32 7.23 1.48 -15.47
CA CYS A 32 5.85 1.18 -15.85
C CYS A 32 5.03 2.39 -16.33
N SER A 33 5.36 3.60 -15.88
CA SER A 33 4.67 4.83 -16.31
C SER A 33 4.87 5.19 -17.79
N HIS A 34 5.86 4.59 -18.45
CA HIS A 34 6.16 4.82 -19.88
C HIS A 34 5.63 3.70 -20.78
N LEU A 35 4.97 2.69 -20.22
CA LEU A 35 4.40 1.59 -21.00
C LEU A 35 3.14 2.03 -21.74
N ASN A 36 2.92 1.45 -22.93
CA ASN A 36 1.61 1.54 -23.57
C ASN A 36 0.56 0.76 -22.78
N SER A 37 -0.71 0.99 -23.06
CA SER A 37 -1.83 0.40 -22.31
C SER A 37 -1.83 -1.14 -22.31
N TYR A 38 -1.41 -1.75 -23.43
CA TYR A 38 -1.37 -3.21 -23.55
C TYR A 38 -0.27 -3.83 -22.66
N ASP A 39 0.93 -3.27 -22.71
CA ASP A 39 2.05 -3.77 -21.90
C ASP A 39 1.86 -3.45 -20.40
N LEU A 40 1.24 -2.30 -20.09
CA LEU A 40 0.85 -1.99 -18.73
C LEU A 40 -0.17 -3.00 -18.19
N LYS A 41 -1.17 -3.40 -19.02
CA LYS A 41 -2.14 -4.41 -18.63
C LYS A 41 -1.52 -5.79 -18.43
N LYS A 42 -0.52 -6.15 -19.23
CA LYS A 42 0.27 -7.39 -19.00
C LYS A 42 1.01 -7.33 -17.66
N LEU A 43 1.65 -6.20 -17.36
CA LEU A 43 2.37 -6.02 -16.10
C LEU A 43 1.42 -6.04 -14.89
N ASP A 44 0.21 -5.48 -15.01
CA ASP A 44 -0.85 -5.56 -14.02
C ASP A 44 -1.20 -7.03 -13.67
N ILE A 45 -1.36 -7.86 -14.70
CA ILE A 45 -1.61 -9.30 -14.54
C ILE A 45 -0.40 -10.00 -13.92
N GLU A 46 0.81 -9.77 -14.44
CA GLU A 46 2.06 -10.38 -13.96
C GLU A 46 2.31 -10.07 -12.48
N LEU A 47 2.08 -8.82 -12.06
CA LEU A 47 2.20 -8.43 -10.66
C LEU A 47 1.12 -9.10 -9.79
N GLY A 48 -0.10 -9.23 -10.30
CA GLY A 48 -1.17 -9.96 -9.64
C GLY A 48 -0.82 -11.44 -9.44
N GLU A 49 -0.27 -12.10 -10.45
CA GLU A 49 0.19 -13.50 -10.37
C GLU A 49 1.33 -13.67 -9.37
N PHE A 50 2.36 -12.81 -9.45
CA PHE A 50 3.47 -12.81 -8.49
C PHE A 50 2.94 -12.66 -7.05
N THR A 51 2.06 -11.71 -6.81
CA THR A 51 1.47 -11.46 -5.49
C THR A 51 0.69 -12.67 -5.00
N ALA A 52 -0.16 -13.26 -5.84
CA ALA A 52 -0.93 -14.44 -5.50
C ALA A 52 -0.05 -15.64 -5.13
N ASP A 53 1.01 -15.89 -5.90
CA ASP A 53 1.93 -17.01 -5.65
C ASP A 53 2.68 -16.83 -4.31
N LYS A 54 3.10 -15.59 -4.00
CA LYS A 54 3.75 -15.30 -2.72
C LYS A 54 2.78 -15.41 -1.54
N LEU A 55 1.55 -14.96 -1.71
CA LEU A 55 0.49 -15.13 -0.70
C LEU A 55 0.18 -16.61 -0.44
N LEU A 56 0.01 -17.43 -1.47
CA LEU A 56 -0.23 -18.86 -1.31
C LEU A 56 0.91 -19.56 -0.57
N ASN A 57 2.16 -19.21 -0.89
CA ASN A 57 3.31 -19.74 -0.19
C ASN A 57 3.34 -19.31 1.28
N PHE A 58 3.07 -18.03 1.57
CA PHE A 58 2.98 -17.50 2.93
C PHE A 58 1.88 -18.17 3.75
N ILE A 59 0.67 -18.33 3.16
CA ILE A 59 -0.48 -18.99 3.77
C ILE A 59 -0.14 -20.44 4.12
N LYS A 60 0.44 -21.19 3.17
CA LYS A 60 0.84 -22.59 3.36
C LYS A 60 1.92 -22.73 4.43
N LYS A 61 2.99 -21.93 4.33
CA LYS A 61 4.14 -21.94 5.26
C LYS A 61 3.72 -21.69 6.70
N ASN A 62 2.75 -20.80 6.92
CA ASN A 62 2.32 -20.39 8.25
C ASN A 62 1.04 -21.11 8.72
N ALA A 63 0.49 -22.02 7.93
CA ALA A 63 -0.75 -22.75 8.21
C ALA A 63 -1.92 -21.83 8.62
N ILE A 64 -2.04 -20.66 7.97
CA ILE A 64 -3.09 -19.67 8.24
C ILE A 64 -4.25 -19.82 7.26
N LYS A 65 -5.44 -19.35 7.68
CA LYS A 65 -6.66 -19.34 6.87
C LYS A 65 -7.22 -17.92 6.85
N PRO A 66 -6.70 -17.03 5.99
CA PRO A 66 -7.22 -15.67 5.89
C PRO A 66 -8.62 -15.68 5.27
N THR A 67 -9.49 -14.82 5.77
CA THR A 67 -10.85 -14.61 5.23
C THR A 67 -10.89 -13.52 4.17
N LEU A 68 -9.85 -12.67 4.11
CA LEU A 68 -9.79 -11.52 3.24
C LEU A 68 -8.34 -11.19 2.91
N ILE A 69 -8.09 -10.75 1.70
CA ILE A 69 -6.84 -10.14 1.25
C ILE A 69 -7.09 -8.67 1.03
N SER A 70 -6.22 -7.83 1.58
CA SER A 70 -6.19 -6.39 1.30
C SER A 70 -4.89 -6.09 0.57
N THR A 71 -4.97 -5.50 -0.63
CA THR A 71 -3.80 -5.20 -1.46
C THR A 71 -3.84 -3.78 -2.01
N HIS A 72 -2.73 -3.06 -1.86
CA HIS A 72 -2.57 -1.73 -2.43
C HIS A 72 -2.10 -1.77 -3.90
N GLY A 73 -1.31 -2.78 -4.27
CA GLY A 73 -0.65 -2.84 -5.57
C GLY A 73 0.53 -1.86 -5.69
N HIS A 74 0.92 -1.58 -6.94
CA HIS A 74 2.00 -0.65 -7.27
C HIS A 74 1.42 0.58 -7.97
N THR A 75 1.73 1.78 -7.47
CA THR A 75 1.22 3.03 -8.04
C THR A 75 1.96 3.38 -9.32
N VAL A 76 1.24 3.52 -10.42
CA VAL A 76 1.74 3.92 -11.74
C VAL A 76 1.48 5.40 -11.99
N LEU A 77 0.26 5.85 -11.71
CA LEU A 77 -0.18 7.24 -11.91
C LEU A 77 -0.79 7.77 -10.61
N HIS A 78 -0.49 9.02 -10.30
CA HIS A 78 -1.13 9.71 -9.18
C HIS A 78 -1.14 11.22 -9.45
N ASN A 79 -2.27 11.70 -9.95
CA ASN A 79 -2.52 13.11 -10.22
C ASN A 79 -3.94 13.49 -9.75
N PRO A 80 -4.13 13.75 -8.45
CA PRO A 80 -5.45 14.05 -7.88
C PRO A 80 -6.10 15.29 -8.48
N SER A 81 -5.32 16.27 -8.95
CA SER A 81 -5.85 17.49 -9.57
C SER A 81 -6.61 17.20 -10.88
N GLU A 82 -6.26 16.13 -11.58
CA GLU A 82 -6.95 15.63 -12.77
C GLU A 82 -7.88 14.45 -12.45
N LYS A 83 -8.09 14.13 -11.18
CA LYS A 83 -8.87 12.97 -10.70
C LYS A 83 -8.34 11.64 -11.21
N ILE A 84 -7.02 11.53 -11.37
CA ILE A 84 -6.36 10.34 -11.90
C ILE A 84 -5.52 9.71 -10.79
N THR A 85 -5.74 8.42 -10.56
CA THR A 85 -4.82 7.54 -9.82
C THR A 85 -4.93 6.13 -10.40
N LEU A 86 -3.82 5.43 -10.48
CA LEU A 86 -3.78 4.06 -11.00
C LEU A 86 -2.80 3.22 -10.20
N GLN A 87 -3.30 2.15 -9.61
CA GLN A 87 -2.51 1.10 -9.00
C GLN A 87 -2.69 -0.18 -9.81
N ILE A 88 -1.57 -0.87 -10.09
CA ILE A 88 -1.54 -2.18 -10.77
C ILE A 88 -1.22 -3.30 -9.78
N GLY A 89 -1.48 -4.53 -10.17
CA GLY A 89 -1.41 -5.73 -9.34
C GLY A 89 -2.79 -6.36 -9.21
N ASN A 90 -3.29 -6.84 -10.34
CA ASN A 90 -4.68 -7.20 -10.63
C ASN A 90 -5.36 -8.02 -9.51
N PRO A 91 -6.34 -7.45 -8.81
CA PRO A 91 -7.00 -8.12 -7.69
C PRO A 91 -7.84 -9.32 -8.11
N LEU A 92 -8.36 -9.33 -9.35
CA LEU A 92 -9.12 -10.46 -9.88
C LEU A 92 -8.21 -11.68 -10.10
N VAL A 93 -6.96 -11.45 -10.53
CA VAL A 93 -5.95 -12.51 -10.65
C VAL A 93 -5.61 -13.08 -9.27
N ILE A 94 -5.44 -12.22 -8.28
CA ILE A 94 -5.17 -12.63 -6.90
C ILE A 94 -6.34 -13.46 -6.36
N ASN A 95 -7.57 -12.99 -6.50
CA ASN A 95 -8.77 -13.71 -6.08
C ASN A 95 -8.90 -15.06 -6.81
N TYR A 96 -8.74 -15.06 -8.14
CA TYR A 96 -8.85 -16.27 -8.95
C TYR A 96 -7.87 -17.37 -8.50
N LYS A 97 -6.61 -17.00 -8.21
CA LYS A 97 -5.57 -17.95 -7.78
C LYS A 97 -5.73 -18.37 -6.33
N THR A 98 -6.04 -17.44 -5.43
CA THR A 98 -6.11 -17.73 -3.98
C THR A 98 -7.46 -18.25 -3.52
N LYS A 99 -8.54 -17.97 -4.25
CA LYS A 99 -9.94 -18.23 -3.87
C LYS A 99 -10.37 -17.51 -2.59
N ILE A 100 -9.73 -16.40 -2.28
CA ILE A 100 -9.99 -15.54 -1.12
C ILE A 100 -10.46 -14.19 -1.65
N ASP A 101 -11.45 -13.58 -1.01
CA ASP A 101 -11.93 -12.25 -1.36
C ASP A 101 -10.82 -11.22 -1.27
N VAL A 102 -10.80 -10.27 -2.21
CA VAL A 102 -9.76 -9.25 -2.32
C VAL A 102 -10.37 -7.85 -2.28
N ILE A 103 -9.88 -7.02 -1.36
CA ILE A 103 -10.14 -5.58 -1.35
C ILE A 103 -8.91 -4.86 -1.87
N SER A 104 -9.13 -3.92 -2.79
CA SER A 104 -8.07 -3.15 -3.46
C SER A 104 -8.55 -1.76 -3.84
N ASN A 105 -7.71 -1.00 -4.53
CA ASN A 105 -8.07 0.29 -5.13
C ASN A 105 -8.52 1.34 -4.11
N PHE A 106 -7.77 1.48 -3.03
CA PHE A 106 -8.15 2.34 -1.89
C PHE A 106 -8.10 3.85 -2.18
N ARG A 107 -7.45 4.28 -3.27
CA ARG A 107 -7.22 5.70 -3.58
C ARG A 107 -8.25 6.29 -4.52
N GLU A 108 -8.81 5.47 -5.41
CA GLU A 108 -9.57 5.96 -6.57
C GLU A 108 -10.84 6.70 -6.16
N LEU A 109 -11.61 6.15 -5.23
CA LEU A 109 -12.87 6.78 -4.80
C LEU A 109 -12.62 8.14 -4.15
N ASP A 110 -11.62 8.27 -3.29
CA ASP A 110 -11.26 9.53 -2.65
C ASP A 110 -10.83 10.58 -3.68
N VAL A 111 -9.98 10.19 -4.62
CA VAL A 111 -9.52 11.06 -5.71
C VAL A 111 -10.68 11.50 -6.61
N LEU A 112 -11.59 10.61 -6.96
CA LEU A 112 -12.77 10.93 -7.76
C LEU A 112 -13.72 11.91 -7.04
N MET A 113 -13.82 11.80 -5.73
CA MET A 113 -14.59 12.70 -4.87
C MET A 113 -13.91 14.05 -4.61
N GLY A 114 -12.69 14.25 -5.14
CA GLY A 114 -11.93 15.49 -5.00
C GLY A 114 -10.93 15.48 -3.84
N GLY A 115 -10.72 14.34 -3.20
CA GLY A 115 -9.67 14.12 -2.21
C GLY A 115 -8.29 13.90 -2.85
N GLN A 116 -7.28 13.77 -2.00
CA GLN A 116 -5.90 13.56 -2.42
C GLN A 116 -5.56 12.09 -2.67
N GLY A 117 -6.35 11.14 -2.14
CA GLY A 117 -6.05 9.72 -2.21
C GLY A 117 -4.78 9.30 -1.45
N ALA A 118 -4.13 10.24 -0.75
CA ALA A 118 -2.89 10.03 0.02
C ALA A 118 -2.77 11.10 1.13
N PRO A 119 -2.16 10.74 2.29
CA PRO A 119 -1.77 9.40 2.70
C PRO A 119 -2.98 8.51 3.05
N LEU A 120 -2.83 7.18 3.02
CA LEU A 120 -3.91 6.22 3.36
C LEU A 120 -3.97 5.90 4.86
N VAL A 121 -2.86 6.06 5.58
CA VAL A 121 -2.72 5.62 6.97
C VAL A 121 -3.53 6.41 8.01
N PRO A 122 -3.90 7.70 7.81
CA PRO A 122 -4.51 8.51 8.87
C PRO A 122 -5.78 7.94 9.48
N TYR A 123 -6.62 7.30 8.67
CA TYR A 123 -7.82 6.65 9.18
C TYR A 123 -7.47 5.47 10.11
N GLY A 124 -6.51 4.66 9.69
CA GLY A 124 -5.98 3.56 10.51
C GLY A 124 -5.32 4.07 11.79
N ASP A 125 -4.55 5.15 11.70
CA ASP A 125 -3.91 5.78 12.85
C ASP A 125 -4.97 6.23 13.88
N LYS A 126 -6.03 6.88 13.43
CA LYS A 126 -7.12 7.31 14.29
C LYS A 126 -7.85 6.14 14.95
N GLU A 127 -8.14 5.09 14.22
CA GLU A 127 -8.90 3.93 14.70
C GLU A 127 -8.10 2.99 15.62
N LEU A 128 -6.78 2.92 15.42
CA LEU A 128 -5.90 1.97 16.11
C LEU A 128 -5.01 2.62 17.19
N PHE A 129 -4.72 3.91 17.05
CA PHE A 129 -3.77 4.65 17.89
C PHE A 129 -4.36 5.98 18.39
N GLY A 130 -5.70 6.08 18.49
CA GLY A 130 -6.39 7.30 18.88
C GLY A 130 -6.08 7.82 20.30
N GLU A 131 -5.32 7.06 21.12
CA GLU A 131 -4.78 7.49 22.39
C GLU A 131 -3.58 8.43 22.29
N TYR A 132 -2.95 8.54 21.09
CA TYR A 132 -1.84 9.44 20.84
C TYR A 132 -2.30 10.71 20.15
N ASP A 133 -1.59 11.80 20.38
CA ASP A 133 -1.86 13.09 19.71
C ASP A 133 -1.39 13.07 18.24
N TYR A 134 -0.29 12.36 17.96
CA TYR A 134 0.31 12.25 16.65
C TYR A 134 0.78 10.84 16.36
N CYS A 135 0.60 10.40 15.11
CA CYS A 135 1.27 9.24 14.56
C CYS A 135 2.23 9.68 13.44
N ILE A 136 3.46 9.20 13.48
CA ILE A 136 4.47 9.47 12.46
C ILE A 136 4.79 8.18 11.75
N ASN A 137 4.59 8.17 10.43
CA ASN A 137 4.96 7.05 9.57
C ASN A 137 6.24 7.41 8.81
N ILE A 138 7.27 6.57 8.95
CA ILE A 138 8.59 6.77 8.32
C ILE A 138 8.78 5.68 7.28
N GLY A 139 8.48 6.02 6.02
CA GLY A 139 8.58 5.15 4.86
C GLY A 139 9.47 5.78 3.77
N GLY A 140 9.16 5.65 2.50
CA GLY A 140 9.81 6.37 1.40
C GLY A 140 9.59 7.88 1.50
N ILE A 141 8.45 8.29 1.99
CA ILE A 141 8.08 9.63 2.42
C ILE A 141 7.70 9.53 3.88
N ALA A 142 8.17 10.44 4.73
CA ALA A 142 7.72 10.56 6.10
C ALA A 142 6.46 11.42 6.14
N ASN A 143 5.41 10.91 6.79
CA ASN A 143 4.16 11.63 6.97
C ASN A 143 3.71 11.60 8.43
N VAL A 144 2.87 12.56 8.81
CA VAL A 144 2.30 12.68 10.15
C VAL A 144 0.78 12.75 10.07
N SER A 145 0.12 12.03 10.97
CA SER A 145 -1.30 12.13 11.25
C SER A 145 -1.49 12.84 12.58
N LYS A 146 -2.34 13.87 12.60
CA LYS A 146 -2.74 14.60 13.78
C LYS A 146 -4.08 14.04 14.27
N LEU A 147 -4.14 13.50 15.48
CA LEU A 147 -5.26 12.72 15.98
C LEU A 147 -6.10 13.42 17.07
N TYR A 148 -5.57 14.45 17.73
CA TYR A 148 -6.19 15.10 18.89
C TYR A 148 -7.33 16.08 18.57
N SER A 149 -7.62 16.33 17.29
CA SER A 149 -8.73 17.18 16.87
C SER A 149 -9.88 16.36 16.27
N ASN A 150 -11.09 16.92 16.27
CA ASN A 150 -12.23 16.30 15.60
C ASN A 150 -12.04 16.18 14.08
N GLU A 151 -11.10 16.93 13.53
CA GLU A 151 -10.70 16.85 12.12
C GLU A 151 -9.42 16.03 11.98
N LEU A 152 -9.51 14.94 11.24
CA LEU A 152 -8.37 14.14 10.88
C LEU A 152 -7.53 14.91 9.85
N SER A 153 -6.32 15.30 10.23
CA SER A 153 -5.38 16.01 9.37
C SER A 153 -4.09 15.21 9.23
N ALA A 154 -3.61 15.09 8.01
CA ALA A 154 -2.35 14.42 7.74
C ALA A 154 -1.63 15.05 6.54
N TYR A 155 -0.30 15.06 6.59
CA TYR A 155 0.52 15.62 5.53
C TYR A 155 1.92 15.00 5.50
N ASP A 156 2.55 15.09 4.35
CA ASP A 156 3.93 14.65 4.16
C ASP A 156 4.89 15.67 4.77
N ILE A 157 5.87 15.19 5.54
CA ILE A 157 6.86 16.03 6.24
C ILE A 157 8.08 16.24 5.35
N CYS A 158 8.65 15.14 4.83
CA CYS A 158 9.87 15.16 4.03
C CYS A 158 10.08 13.84 3.27
N LEU A 159 11.00 13.85 2.31
CA LEU A 159 11.58 12.64 1.75
C LEU A 159 12.30 11.88 2.86
N SER A 160 12.06 10.58 2.95
CA SER A 160 12.45 9.76 4.07
C SER A 160 13.95 9.42 4.11
N LEU A 161 14.33 8.84 5.24
CA LEU A 161 15.65 8.34 5.57
C LEU A 161 16.29 7.40 4.51
N ILE A 162 15.52 6.80 3.62
CA ILE A 162 16.06 6.00 2.51
C ILE A 162 16.95 6.83 1.59
N HIS A 163 16.66 8.12 1.44
CA HIS A 163 17.48 9.05 0.67
C HIS A 163 18.62 9.68 1.48
N ILE A 164 18.58 9.58 2.81
CA ILE A 164 19.62 10.11 3.71
C ILE A 164 20.75 9.08 3.91
N SER A 165 20.49 7.79 3.65
CA SER A 165 21.48 6.71 3.84
C SER A 165 22.47 6.57 2.67
N GLU A 166 22.29 7.25 1.54
CA GLU A 166 23.35 7.39 0.55
C GLU A 166 24.29 8.54 0.97
N PRO A 167 25.53 8.23 1.41
CA PRO A 167 26.49 9.31 1.65
C PRO A 167 26.70 10.05 0.33
N THR A 168 26.33 11.31 0.30
CA THR A 168 26.70 12.21 -0.80
C THR A 168 28.22 12.20 -0.86
N ARG A 169 28.80 11.41 -1.75
CA ARG A 169 30.21 11.53 -2.07
C ARG A 169 30.38 12.93 -2.65
N LEU A 170 30.80 13.86 -1.82
CA LEU A 170 31.35 15.10 -2.26
C LEU A 170 32.51 14.73 -3.19
N ARG A 171 32.33 14.91 -4.49
CA ARG A 171 33.41 14.85 -5.45
C ARG A 171 34.28 16.09 -5.17
N SER A 172 35.43 15.83 -4.56
CA SER A 172 36.55 16.74 -4.55
C SER A 172 37.11 16.92 -5.96
#